data_e2a801404bd6608ed0f063f05472c0d0
#
_entry.id   e2a801404bd6608ed0f063f05472c0d0
#
_cell.length_a   1.000
_cell.length_b   1.000
_cell.length_c   1.000
_cell.angle_alpha   90.00
_cell.angle_beta   90.00
_cell.angle_gamma   90.00
#
_symmetry.space_group_name_H-M   'P 1'
#
loop_
_entity.id
_entity.type
_entity.pdbx_description
1 polymer ?
#
loop_
_entity_poly.entity_id
_entity_poly.type
_entity_poly.pdbx_seq_one_letter_code
_entity_poly.pdbx_strand_id
1 'polypeptide(L)'
;MEPIIHFNSTSLVKPSSTDPANGSLVPRRMDLTPFDLQLLPIGYTQRGLLFNKPTPEQLEELTGNNVINHLKDSLSRALEIFTPLAGRLAITEHRDDNTRSFYVDCNGDGAQFIDAAAPGVTVAQILEPTYVPEVVYSLMPMEGVRNFEEVSKPLLAVQVIELVDGFFMGVAVNHAITDGVAFWHFMNTWSEISRSSPLLSTGPHHHQELMLSQPVPVIGKWFPDGIERPIRIPADSFNQSTTVSDSGTSNSAPWQ
;
A
#
# COMPACT_ATOMS: atom_id res chain seq x y z
N MET A 1 -28.41 -5.73 1.15
CA MET A 1 -28.05 -4.81 2.25
C MET A 1 -26.54 -4.76 2.25
N GLU A 2 -25.96 -3.59 2.00
CA GLU A 2 -24.50 -3.46 2.04
C GLU A 2 -23.99 -3.81 3.43
N PRO A 3 -22.87 -4.54 3.54
CA PRO A 3 -22.29 -4.88 4.83
C PRO A 3 -21.83 -3.60 5.52
N ILE A 4 -22.18 -3.46 6.78
CA ILE A 4 -21.74 -2.33 7.59
C ILE A 4 -20.32 -2.62 8.06
N ILE A 5 -19.36 -1.81 7.64
CA ILE A 5 -17.99 -1.85 8.13
C ILE A 5 -17.86 -0.85 9.28
N HIS A 6 -17.41 -1.33 10.42
CA HIS A 6 -17.14 -0.53 11.59
C HIS A 6 -15.63 -0.23 11.67
N PHE A 7 -15.28 1.03 11.50
CA PHE A 7 -13.89 1.49 11.61
C PHE A 7 -13.52 1.70 13.08
N ASN A 8 -12.57 0.90 13.57
CA ASN A 8 -12.07 0.97 14.95
C ASN A 8 -11.01 2.08 15.08
N SER A 9 -10.04 2.11 14.16
CA SER A 9 -9.00 3.12 14.15
C SER A 9 -8.38 3.33 12.76
N THR A 10 -7.91 4.55 12.53
CA THR A 10 -7.07 4.90 11.39
C THR A 10 -5.82 5.60 11.91
N SER A 11 -4.65 5.19 11.45
CA SER A 11 -3.37 5.73 11.88
C SER A 11 -2.37 5.79 10.73
N LEU A 12 -1.30 6.57 10.88
CA LEU A 12 -0.14 6.54 10.00
C LEU A 12 0.97 5.77 10.68
N VAL A 13 1.45 4.72 10.02
CA VAL A 13 2.62 3.94 10.44
C VAL A 13 3.84 4.53 9.74
N LYS A 14 4.75 5.10 10.53
CA LYS A 14 6.00 5.67 10.04
C LYS A 14 7.14 4.65 10.14
N PRO A 15 8.20 4.79 9.33
CA PRO A 15 9.42 4.02 9.53
C PRO A 15 9.94 4.18 10.96
N SER A 16 10.44 3.10 11.59
CA SER A 16 10.92 3.11 12.97
C SER A 16 12.17 3.94 13.16
N SER A 17 13.01 4.05 12.12
CA SER A 17 14.13 4.97 12.05
C SER A 17 13.96 5.93 10.89
N THR A 18 14.00 7.22 11.19
CA THR A 18 14.04 8.30 10.17
C THR A 18 15.43 8.93 10.10
N ASP A 19 16.44 8.31 10.74
CA ASP A 19 17.76 8.89 10.84
C ASP A 19 18.53 8.78 9.51
N PRO A 20 18.78 9.91 8.80
CA PRO A 20 19.57 9.91 7.57
C PRO A 20 21.03 9.49 7.81
N ALA A 21 21.48 9.48 9.08
CA ALA A 21 22.85 9.13 9.46
C ALA A 21 23.16 7.63 9.30
N ASN A 22 22.16 6.78 9.16
CA ASN A 22 22.33 5.33 9.06
C ASN A 22 22.58 4.83 7.63
N GLY A 23 23.15 5.68 6.76
CA GLY A 23 23.65 5.26 5.43
C GLY A 23 22.56 4.89 4.43
N SER A 24 21.33 5.39 4.60
CA SER A 24 20.26 5.17 3.62
C SER A 24 20.67 5.72 2.26
N LEU A 25 20.94 4.82 1.32
CA LEU A 25 21.24 5.14 -0.08
C LEU A 25 19.99 5.62 -0.85
N VAL A 26 18.85 5.75 -0.17
CA VAL A 26 17.59 6.13 -0.81
C VAL A 26 17.53 7.63 -0.99
N PRO A 27 17.41 8.12 -2.22
CA PRO A 27 17.28 9.55 -2.47
C PRO A 27 15.98 10.07 -1.85
N ARG A 28 16.03 11.24 -1.23
CA ARG A 28 14.84 11.89 -0.69
C ARG A 28 13.81 12.18 -1.77
N ARG A 29 14.24 12.41 -2.99
CA ARG A 29 13.38 12.67 -4.16
C ARG A 29 13.61 11.60 -5.23
N MET A 30 12.52 11.02 -5.73
CA MET A 30 12.53 10.09 -6.86
C MET A 30 11.62 10.63 -7.95
N ASP A 31 12.20 11.11 -9.06
CA ASP A 31 11.44 11.55 -10.21
C ASP A 31 10.74 10.35 -10.89
N LEU A 32 9.54 10.56 -11.41
CA LEU A 32 8.79 9.52 -12.11
C LEU A 32 9.32 9.34 -13.53
N THR A 33 9.41 8.08 -13.97
CA THR A 33 9.78 7.70 -15.33
C THR A 33 8.60 7.91 -16.30
N PRO A 34 8.81 7.85 -17.63
CA PRO A 34 7.72 7.88 -18.60
C PRO A 34 6.67 6.80 -18.36
N PHE A 35 7.10 5.61 -17.90
CA PHE A 35 6.20 4.49 -17.59
C PHE A 35 5.36 4.75 -16.34
N ASP A 36 5.96 5.33 -15.29
CA ASP A 36 5.24 5.68 -14.06
C ASP A 36 4.17 6.76 -14.32
N LEU A 37 4.49 7.76 -15.16
CA LEU A 37 3.57 8.84 -15.51
C LEU A 37 2.30 8.34 -16.21
N GLN A 38 2.39 7.28 -17.02
CA GLN A 38 1.24 6.65 -17.68
C GLN A 38 0.27 6.00 -16.67
N LEU A 39 0.77 5.62 -15.48
CA LEU A 39 -0.01 4.98 -14.44
C LEU A 39 -0.69 5.98 -13.49
N LEU A 40 -0.36 7.27 -13.58
CA LEU A 40 -0.97 8.29 -12.72
C LEU A 40 -2.51 8.37 -12.86
N PRO A 41 -3.13 8.31 -14.06
CA PRO A 41 -4.58 8.41 -14.21
C PRO A 41 -5.37 7.21 -13.72
N ILE A 42 -4.73 6.06 -13.48
CA ILE A 42 -5.42 4.85 -13.02
C ILE A 42 -5.50 4.78 -11.49
N GLY A 43 -6.32 3.85 -10.98
CA GLY A 43 -6.49 3.63 -9.55
C GLY A 43 -5.29 2.98 -8.88
N TYR A 44 -5.28 2.99 -7.56
CA TYR A 44 -4.34 2.23 -6.75
C TYR A 44 -4.43 0.74 -7.09
N THR A 45 -3.28 0.06 -7.10
CA THR A 45 -3.27 -1.40 -7.17
C THR A 45 -3.70 -1.96 -5.83
N GLN A 46 -4.76 -2.78 -5.84
CA GLN A 46 -5.34 -3.37 -4.65
C GLN A 46 -5.15 -4.89 -4.64
N ARG A 47 -4.86 -5.45 -3.47
CA ARG A 47 -4.78 -6.90 -3.24
C ARG A 47 -5.42 -7.23 -1.89
N GLY A 48 -6.22 -8.30 -1.86
CA GLY A 48 -6.83 -8.83 -0.65
C GLY A 48 -6.18 -10.16 -0.26
N LEU A 49 -5.90 -10.31 1.03
CA LEU A 49 -5.51 -11.57 1.64
C LEU A 49 -6.59 -11.98 2.64
N LEU A 50 -7.02 -13.22 2.56
CA LEU A 50 -8.07 -13.76 3.42
C LEU A 50 -7.49 -14.84 4.32
N PHE A 51 -7.80 -14.74 5.60
CA PHE A 51 -7.31 -15.63 6.63
C PHE A 51 -8.49 -16.21 7.44
N ASN A 52 -8.42 -17.47 7.75
CA ASN A 52 -9.33 -18.07 8.72
C ASN A 52 -9.05 -17.53 10.13
N LYS A 53 -10.02 -17.66 11.02
CA LYS A 53 -9.86 -17.31 12.42
C LYS A 53 -8.74 -18.17 13.03
N PRO A 54 -7.85 -17.61 13.86
CA PRO A 54 -6.81 -18.39 14.54
C PRO A 54 -7.42 -19.51 15.39
N THR A 55 -6.73 -20.65 15.49
CA THR A 55 -7.12 -21.70 16.44
C THR A 55 -6.98 -21.20 17.88
N PRO A 56 -7.65 -21.85 18.87
CA PRO A 56 -7.48 -21.47 20.28
C PRO A 56 -6.02 -21.47 20.73
N GLU A 57 -5.20 -22.40 20.26
CA GLU A 57 -3.76 -22.49 20.57
C GLU A 57 -2.98 -21.30 19.98
N GLN A 58 -3.26 -20.95 18.72
CA GLN A 58 -2.69 -19.76 18.08
C GLN A 58 -3.16 -18.47 18.76
N LEU A 59 -4.39 -18.45 19.24
CA LEU A 59 -4.94 -17.31 19.97
C LEU A 59 -4.26 -17.15 21.33
N GLU A 60 -3.92 -18.24 22.03
CA GLU A 60 -3.15 -18.19 23.29
C GLU A 60 -1.75 -17.63 23.08
N GLU A 61 -1.09 -17.98 21.99
CA GLU A 61 0.21 -17.39 21.60
C GLU A 61 0.08 -15.89 21.26
N LEU A 62 -1.08 -15.48 20.79
CA LEU A 62 -1.40 -14.08 20.47
C LEU A 62 -1.95 -13.30 21.67
N THR A 63 -2.41 -13.99 22.75
CA THR A 63 -3.00 -13.37 23.94
C THR A 63 -1.94 -12.61 24.75
N GLY A 64 -2.01 -11.31 24.69
CA GLY A 64 -1.09 -10.37 25.35
C GLY A 64 -0.51 -9.33 24.41
N ASN A 65 -0.46 -9.63 23.14
CA ASN A 65 -0.11 -8.65 22.11
C ASN A 65 -1.28 -8.47 21.16
N ASN A 66 -1.74 -7.24 21.06
CA ASN A 66 -2.72 -6.85 20.06
C ASN A 66 -2.11 -7.10 18.68
N VAL A 67 -2.69 -8.04 17.91
CA VAL A 67 -2.27 -8.40 16.54
C VAL A 67 -2.10 -7.15 15.66
N ILE A 68 -2.98 -6.18 15.83
CA ILE A 68 -2.94 -4.90 15.11
C ILE A 68 -1.66 -4.13 15.43
N ASN A 69 -1.25 -4.05 16.69
CA ASN A 69 0.00 -3.39 17.09
C ASN A 69 1.22 -4.13 16.52
N HIS A 70 1.22 -5.46 16.59
CA HIS A 70 2.29 -6.29 16.01
C HIS A 70 2.42 -6.07 14.49
N LEU A 71 1.30 -6.02 13.76
CA LEU A 71 1.30 -5.71 12.33
C LEU A 71 1.82 -4.29 12.04
N LYS A 72 1.44 -3.30 12.87
CA LYS A 72 1.95 -1.92 12.75
C LYS A 72 3.45 -1.84 13.02
N ASP A 73 3.94 -2.52 14.05
CA ASP A 73 5.37 -2.51 14.40
C ASP A 73 6.22 -3.19 13.32
N SER A 74 5.77 -4.33 12.80
CA SER A 74 6.44 -5.02 11.71
C SER A 74 6.37 -4.23 10.40
N LEU A 75 5.25 -3.54 10.11
CA LEU A 75 5.12 -2.63 8.97
C LEU A 75 6.08 -1.45 9.09
N SER A 76 6.20 -0.86 10.28
CA SER A 76 7.14 0.23 10.56
C SER A 76 8.58 -0.14 10.19
N ARG A 77 9.01 -1.37 10.53
CA ARG A 77 10.32 -1.93 10.15
C ARG A 77 10.44 -2.22 8.65
N ALA A 78 9.38 -2.73 8.02
CA ALA A 78 9.38 -2.93 6.56
C ALA A 78 9.51 -1.62 5.80
N LEU A 79 8.91 -0.54 6.30
CA LEU A 79 8.99 0.79 5.69
C LEU A 79 10.39 1.43 5.78
N GLU A 80 11.27 0.98 6.67
CA GLU A 80 12.70 1.37 6.65
C GLU A 80 13.41 0.86 5.41
N ILE A 81 13.02 -0.33 4.93
CA ILE A 81 13.58 -0.97 3.75
C ILE A 81 12.94 -0.41 2.48
N PHE A 82 11.61 -0.23 2.51
CA PHE A 82 10.81 0.24 1.37
C PHE A 82 10.38 1.70 1.57
N THR A 83 11.35 2.58 1.79
CA THR A 83 11.13 4.00 2.13
C THR A 83 10.19 4.76 1.19
N PRO A 84 10.15 4.53 -0.14
CA PRO A 84 9.20 5.22 -1.01
C PRO A 84 7.74 4.95 -0.64
N LEU A 85 7.42 3.78 -0.07
CA LEU A 85 6.06 3.44 0.35
C LEU A 85 5.59 4.26 1.57
N ALA A 86 6.53 4.83 2.32
CA ALA A 86 6.25 5.77 3.41
C ALA A 86 6.25 7.24 2.97
N GLY A 87 6.47 7.50 1.68
CA GLY A 87 6.53 8.85 1.10
C GLY A 87 5.17 9.41 0.69
N ARG A 88 5.26 10.47 -0.11
CA ARG A 88 4.10 11.13 -0.74
C ARG A 88 4.40 11.41 -2.21
N LEU A 89 3.37 11.35 -3.06
CA LEU A 89 3.47 11.93 -4.38
C LEU A 89 3.55 13.45 -4.24
N ALA A 90 4.42 14.08 -5.01
CA ALA A 90 4.60 15.52 -4.98
C ALA A 90 4.69 16.09 -6.40
N ILE A 91 4.38 17.37 -6.54
CA ILE A 91 4.34 18.07 -7.81
C ILE A 91 5.28 19.28 -7.74
N THR A 92 6.01 19.51 -8.83
CA THR A 92 6.69 20.78 -9.08
C THR A 92 6.00 21.46 -10.25
N GLU A 93 5.48 22.67 -10.04
CA GLU A 93 4.89 23.51 -11.07
C GLU A 93 5.97 24.34 -11.77
N HIS A 94 6.00 24.29 -13.10
CA HIS A 94 6.90 25.07 -13.94
C HIS A 94 6.10 26.17 -14.64
N ARG A 95 6.18 27.39 -14.11
CA ARG A 95 5.39 28.53 -14.60
C ARG A 95 5.92 29.12 -15.90
N ASP A 96 7.16 28.83 -16.25
CA ASP A 96 7.84 29.30 -17.45
C ASP A 96 7.23 28.73 -18.74
N ASP A 97 6.74 27.48 -18.67
CA ASP A 97 6.19 26.76 -19.82
C ASP A 97 4.81 26.12 -19.54
N ASN A 98 4.18 26.46 -18.40
CA ASN A 98 2.90 25.93 -17.96
C ASN A 98 2.88 24.39 -17.91
N THR A 99 3.95 23.80 -17.38
CA THR A 99 4.08 22.35 -17.18
C THR A 99 4.19 22.00 -15.70
N ARG A 100 4.07 20.71 -15.41
CA ARG A 100 4.34 20.14 -14.08
C ARG A 100 5.16 18.87 -14.19
N SER A 101 5.91 18.56 -13.13
CA SER A 101 6.60 17.30 -12.98
C SER A 101 6.20 16.63 -11.67
N PHE A 102 6.10 15.30 -11.70
CA PHE A 102 5.73 14.47 -10.57
C PHE A 102 6.95 13.73 -10.03
N TYR A 103 7.01 13.59 -8.72
CA TYR A 103 8.05 12.86 -8.03
C TYR A 103 7.54 12.26 -6.72
N VAL A 104 8.24 11.28 -6.18
CA VAL A 104 8.03 10.78 -4.82
C VAL A 104 8.95 11.55 -3.88
N ASP A 105 8.37 12.22 -2.88
CA ASP A 105 9.10 12.72 -1.71
C ASP A 105 9.14 11.60 -0.66
N CYS A 106 10.31 10.99 -0.50
CA CYS A 106 10.55 9.92 0.49
C CYS A 106 10.74 10.54 1.88
N ASN A 107 9.73 11.30 2.34
CA ASN A 107 9.76 12.10 3.56
C ASN A 107 9.47 11.30 4.85
N GLY A 108 9.08 10.02 4.72
CA GLY A 108 8.76 9.16 5.87
C GLY A 108 7.45 9.50 6.58
N ASP A 109 6.52 10.20 5.94
CA ASP A 109 5.22 10.55 6.53
C ASP A 109 4.36 9.34 6.89
N GLY A 110 4.68 8.17 6.34
CA GLY A 110 4.12 6.89 6.72
C GLY A 110 3.02 6.36 5.80
N ALA A 111 2.73 5.07 5.97
CA ALA A 111 1.64 4.36 5.34
C ALA A 111 0.35 4.45 6.18
N GLN A 112 -0.80 4.47 5.54
CA GLN A 112 -2.08 4.40 6.24
C GLN A 112 -2.32 2.98 6.75
N PHE A 113 -2.76 2.86 7.99
CA PHE A 113 -3.18 1.60 8.58
C PHE A 113 -4.57 1.78 9.19
N ILE A 114 -5.52 0.95 8.74
CA ILE A 114 -6.93 0.96 9.14
C ILE A 114 -7.22 -0.37 9.84
N ASP A 115 -7.79 -0.28 11.03
CA ASP A 115 -8.36 -1.39 11.78
C ASP A 115 -9.88 -1.27 11.76
N ALA A 116 -10.57 -2.33 11.35
CA ALA A 116 -12.01 -2.33 11.18
C ALA A 116 -12.61 -3.72 11.48
N ALA A 117 -13.93 -3.79 11.56
CA ALA A 117 -14.69 -5.01 11.69
C ALA A 117 -15.88 -5.02 10.72
N ALA A 118 -16.19 -6.20 10.19
CA ALA A 118 -17.37 -6.45 9.36
C ALA A 118 -18.17 -7.64 9.94
N PRO A 119 -18.95 -7.42 11.02
CA PRO A 119 -19.59 -8.50 11.77
C PRO A 119 -20.70 -9.23 11.01
N GLY A 120 -21.06 -8.75 9.82
CA GLY A 120 -22.04 -9.39 8.93
C GLY A 120 -21.40 -10.12 7.74
N VAL A 121 -20.07 -10.20 7.64
CA VAL A 121 -19.35 -10.81 6.51
C VAL A 121 -18.60 -12.05 6.97
N THR A 122 -18.78 -13.16 6.23
CA THR A 122 -18.06 -14.42 6.45
C THR A 122 -17.04 -14.67 5.34
N VAL A 123 -16.05 -15.51 5.62
CA VAL A 123 -15.08 -15.99 4.63
C VAL A 123 -15.78 -16.66 3.45
N ALA A 124 -16.80 -17.46 3.71
CA ALA A 124 -17.59 -18.14 2.68
C ALA A 124 -18.28 -17.16 1.71
N GLN A 125 -18.83 -16.06 2.21
CA GLN A 125 -19.46 -15.03 1.36
C GLN A 125 -18.46 -14.35 0.40
N ILE A 126 -17.18 -14.41 0.68
CA ILE A 126 -16.12 -13.87 -0.18
C ILE A 126 -15.64 -14.92 -1.19
N LEU A 127 -15.51 -16.19 -0.79
CA LEU A 127 -14.88 -17.26 -1.58
C LEU A 127 -15.84 -18.07 -2.45
N GLU A 128 -17.09 -18.28 -2.01
CA GLU A 128 -18.02 -19.16 -2.72
C GLU A 128 -18.61 -18.58 -4.01
N PRO A 129 -18.82 -17.24 -4.14
CA PRO A 129 -19.36 -16.69 -5.37
C PRO A 129 -18.41 -16.90 -6.56
N THR A 130 -18.98 -17.21 -7.74
CA THR A 130 -18.22 -17.37 -8.99
C THR A 130 -17.55 -16.06 -9.44
N TYR A 131 -18.16 -14.92 -9.09
CA TYR A 131 -17.64 -13.58 -9.39
C TYR A 131 -17.27 -12.90 -8.10
N VAL A 132 -16.30 -11.96 -8.16
CA VAL A 132 -15.90 -11.15 -7.01
C VAL A 132 -17.14 -10.41 -6.49
N PRO A 133 -17.58 -10.67 -5.25
CA PRO A 133 -18.76 -10.01 -4.70
C PRO A 133 -18.48 -8.54 -4.39
N GLU A 134 -19.52 -7.70 -4.50
CA GLU A 134 -19.40 -6.25 -4.26
C GLU A 134 -18.79 -5.91 -2.89
N VAL A 135 -19.06 -6.73 -1.88
CA VAL A 135 -18.50 -6.55 -0.53
C VAL A 135 -16.98 -6.44 -0.55
N VAL A 136 -16.29 -7.13 -1.45
CA VAL A 136 -14.82 -7.12 -1.52
C VAL A 136 -14.29 -5.72 -1.85
N TYR A 137 -14.98 -4.95 -2.68
CA TYR A 137 -14.59 -3.58 -2.99
C TYR A 137 -14.64 -2.68 -1.75
N SER A 138 -15.67 -2.84 -0.92
CA SER A 138 -15.77 -2.09 0.34
C SER A 138 -14.75 -2.51 1.40
N LEU A 139 -14.17 -3.74 1.27
CA LEU A 139 -13.09 -4.20 2.15
C LEU A 139 -11.71 -3.70 1.72
N MET A 140 -11.58 -3.05 0.55
CA MET A 140 -10.30 -2.52 0.06
C MET A 140 -10.09 -1.08 0.51
N PRO A 141 -8.87 -0.72 0.96
CA PRO A 141 -8.54 0.68 1.18
C PRO A 141 -8.32 1.38 -0.18
N MET A 142 -8.45 2.71 -0.22
CA MET A 142 -8.23 3.55 -1.41
C MET A 142 -9.11 3.18 -2.62
N GLU A 143 -10.32 2.64 -2.37
CA GLU A 143 -11.27 2.34 -3.45
C GLU A 143 -11.66 3.62 -4.19
N GLY A 144 -11.63 3.56 -5.54
CA GLY A 144 -11.95 4.69 -6.42
C GLY A 144 -10.93 5.83 -6.46
N VAL A 145 -9.83 5.75 -5.71
CA VAL A 145 -8.77 6.78 -5.67
C VAL A 145 -7.78 6.56 -6.82
N ARG A 146 -7.52 7.61 -7.62
CA ARG A 146 -6.50 7.57 -8.67
C ARG A 146 -5.11 7.90 -8.12
N ASN A 147 -4.07 7.42 -8.81
CA ASN A 147 -2.69 7.57 -8.35
C ASN A 147 -2.22 9.03 -8.26
N PHE A 148 -2.76 9.93 -9.09
CA PHE A 148 -2.40 11.36 -9.07
C PHE A 148 -3.27 12.20 -8.13
N GLU A 149 -4.40 11.67 -7.67
CA GLU A 149 -5.34 12.41 -6.83
C GLU A 149 -4.77 12.61 -5.43
N GLU A 150 -4.94 13.83 -4.93
CA GLU A 150 -4.50 14.24 -3.59
C GLU A 150 -3.05 13.86 -3.26
N VAL A 151 -2.11 14.70 -3.70
CA VAL A 151 -0.66 14.57 -3.40
C VAL A 151 -0.33 14.33 -1.92
N SER A 152 -1.28 14.60 -1.03
CA SER A 152 -1.16 14.34 0.42
C SER A 152 -1.50 12.90 0.84
N LYS A 153 -2.09 12.09 -0.04
CA LYS A 153 -2.47 10.71 0.30
C LYS A 153 -1.27 9.80 0.49
N PRO A 154 -1.34 8.87 1.46
CA PRO A 154 -0.34 7.82 1.62
C PRO A 154 -0.22 6.97 0.35
N LEU A 155 1.02 6.64 -0.03
CA LEU A 155 1.32 5.81 -1.20
C LEU A 155 1.06 4.32 -0.95
N LEU A 156 0.94 3.93 0.32
CA LEU A 156 0.56 2.61 0.79
C LEU A 156 -0.57 2.75 1.82
N ALA A 157 -1.59 1.93 1.69
CA ALA A 157 -2.63 1.76 2.69
C ALA A 157 -2.86 0.28 2.98
N VAL A 158 -3.00 -0.06 4.24
CA VAL A 158 -3.33 -1.40 4.74
C VAL A 158 -4.62 -1.29 5.53
N GLN A 159 -5.56 -2.18 5.28
CA GLN A 159 -6.81 -2.28 6.01
C GLN A 159 -6.99 -3.71 6.52
N VAL A 160 -7.01 -3.90 7.83
CA VAL A 160 -7.26 -5.18 8.47
C VAL A 160 -8.68 -5.17 9.02
N ILE A 161 -9.48 -6.14 8.57
CA ILE A 161 -10.90 -6.23 8.90
C ILE A 161 -11.18 -7.56 9.57
N GLU A 162 -11.69 -7.54 10.79
CA GLU A 162 -12.23 -8.73 11.44
C GLU A 162 -13.56 -9.10 10.81
N LEU A 163 -13.67 -10.35 10.32
CA LEU A 163 -14.88 -10.96 9.81
C LEU A 163 -15.51 -11.85 10.90
N VAL A 164 -16.69 -12.42 10.62
CA VAL A 164 -17.36 -13.35 11.55
C VAL A 164 -16.45 -14.54 11.89
N ASP A 165 -15.78 -15.12 10.90
CA ASP A 165 -15.06 -16.37 10.97
C ASP A 165 -13.62 -16.27 10.42
N GLY A 166 -13.07 -15.05 10.28
CA GLY A 166 -11.74 -14.84 9.73
C GLY A 166 -11.29 -13.37 9.78
N PHE A 167 -10.28 -13.09 8.97
CA PHE A 167 -9.75 -11.74 8.76
C PHE A 167 -9.53 -11.48 7.28
N PHE A 168 -9.82 -10.26 6.85
CA PHE A 168 -9.47 -9.77 5.53
C PHE A 168 -8.41 -8.67 5.67
N MET A 169 -7.30 -8.80 4.94
CA MET A 169 -6.28 -7.76 4.84
C MET A 169 -6.29 -7.20 3.43
N GLY A 170 -6.83 -6.00 3.27
CA GLY A 170 -6.75 -5.21 2.04
C GLY A 170 -5.47 -4.38 2.03
N VAL A 171 -4.72 -4.43 0.93
CA VAL A 171 -3.53 -3.62 0.71
C VAL A 171 -3.67 -2.86 -0.59
N ALA A 172 -3.55 -1.55 -0.54
CA ALA A 172 -3.55 -0.68 -1.71
C ALA A 172 -2.23 0.08 -1.81
N VAL A 173 -1.67 0.12 -3.01
CA VAL A 173 -0.42 0.82 -3.29
C VAL A 173 -0.56 1.68 -4.54
N ASN A 174 0.03 2.87 -4.51
CA ASN A 174 0.09 3.74 -5.68
C ASN A 174 0.88 3.06 -6.80
N HIS A 175 0.20 2.79 -7.93
CA HIS A 175 0.78 1.99 -9.01
C HIS A 175 1.90 2.72 -9.77
N ALA A 176 1.95 4.06 -9.71
CA ALA A 176 3.03 4.83 -10.32
C ALA A 176 4.39 4.64 -9.60
N ILE A 177 4.40 4.05 -8.39
CA ILE A 177 5.63 3.82 -7.64
C ILE A 177 5.99 2.34 -7.46
N THR A 178 5.05 1.43 -7.68
CA THR A 178 5.20 0.01 -7.37
C THR A 178 4.53 -0.82 -8.46
N ASP A 179 5.27 -1.72 -9.07
CA ASP A 179 4.75 -2.78 -9.94
C ASP A 179 4.40 -4.05 -9.17
N GLY A 180 3.94 -5.09 -9.88
CA GLY A 180 3.56 -6.35 -9.25
C GLY A 180 4.74 -7.08 -8.58
N VAL A 181 5.95 -6.99 -9.12
CA VAL A 181 7.15 -7.64 -8.56
C VAL A 181 7.56 -6.93 -7.27
N ALA A 182 7.66 -5.62 -7.30
CA ALA A 182 8.00 -4.80 -6.13
C ALA A 182 6.94 -4.93 -5.01
N PHE A 183 5.64 -5.01 -5.38
CA PHE A 183 4.56 -5.24 -4.43
C PHE A 183 4.75 -6.57 -3.67
N TRP A 184 4.96 -7.68 -4.39
CA TRP A 184 5.14 -8.98 -3.73
C TRP A 184 6.46 -9.09 -2.99
N HIS A 185 7.52 -8.40 -3.44
CA HIS A 185 8.76 -8.30 -2.68
C HIS A 185 8.51 -7.60 -1.33
N PHE A 186 7.80 -6.47 -1.33
CA PHE A 186 7.39 -5.80 -0.10
C PHE A 186 6.56 -6.71 0.81
N MET A 187 5.51 -7.34 0.28
CA MET A 187 4.61 -8.19 1.08
C MET A 187 5.34 -9.39 1.70
N ASN A 188 6.21 -10.05 0.94
CA ASN A 188 7.01 -11.17 1.44
C ASN A 188 7.98 -10.72 2.54
N THR A 189 8.69 -9.61 2.32
CA THR A 189 9.61 -9.04 3.31
C THR A 189 8.87 -8.63 4.58
N TRP A 190 7.72 -7.95 4.47
CA TRP A 190 6.90 -7.62 5.62
C TRP A 190 6.42 -8.85 6.38
N SER A 191 5.98 -9.89 5.67
CA SER A 191 5.59 -11.17 6.27
C SER A 191 6.75 -11.84 7.02
N GLU A 192 7.98 -11.80 6.47
CA GLU A 192 9.17 -12.33 7.15
C GLU A 192 9.51 -11.55 8.41
N ILE A 193 9.47 -10.21 8.34
CA ILE A 193 9.68 -9.34 9.50
C ILE A 193 8.64 -9.63 10.58
N SER A 194 7.37 -9.76 10.20
CA SER A 194 6.27 -10.05 11.13
C SER A 194 6.48 -11.38 11.84
N ARG A 195 6.90 -12.44 11.13
CA ARG A 195 7.18 -13.77 11.74
C ARG A 195 8.44 -13.79 12.60
N SER A 196 9.44 -13.00 12.25
CA SER A 196 10.74 -12.97 12.96
C SER A 196 10.71 -12.10 14.21
N SER A 197 9.69 -11.25 14.35
CA SER A 197 9.52 -10.40 15.54
C SER A 197 8.86 -11.22 16.64
N PRO A 198 9.56 -11.50 17.77
CA PRO A 198 8.92 -12.20 18.88
C PRO A 198 7.74 -11.37 19.38
N LEU A 199 6.56 -11.98 19.41
CA LEU A 199 5.34 -11.38 19.99
C LEU A 199 5.51 -11.00 21.48
N LEU A 200 6.59 -11.43 22.13
CA LEU A 200 6.77 -11.40 23.60
C LEU A 200 8.06 -10.70 24.06
N SER A 201 8.81 -9.99 23.21
CA SER A 201 10.02 -9.33 23.73
C SER A 201 9.71 -7.98 24.37
N THR A 202 9.57 -7.96 25.68
CA THR A 202 9.54 -6.76 26.55
C THR A 202 10.94 -6.18 26.83
N GLY A 203 11.96 -6.54 26.04
CA GLY A 203 13.33 -6.07 26.20
C GLY A 203 13.70 -4.94 25.23
N PRO A 204 14.76 -4.15 25.53
CA PRO A 204 15.25 -3.15 24.62
C PRO A 204 15.60 -3.82 23.29
N HIS A 205 15.07 -3.25 22.19
CA HIS A 205 15.24 -3.75 20.83
C HIS A 205 16.74 -3.83 20.48
N HIS A 206 17.35 -5.00 20.74
CA HIS A 206 18.62 -5.33 20.11
C HIS A 206 18.33 -5.42 18.61
N HIS A 207 19.14 -4.72 17.81
CA HIS A 207 19.22 -4.87 16.37
C HIS A 207 19.57 -6.32 16.05
N GLN A 208 18.56 -7.18 16.04
CA GLN A 208 18.71 -8.54 15.52
C GLN A 208 18.80 -8.38 14.02
N GLU A 209 19.96 -8.68 13.46
CA GLU A 209 20.21 -8.64 12.02
C GLU A 209 19.14 -9.46 11.33
N LEU A 210 18.27 -8.80 10.58
CA LEU A 210 17.15 -9.45 9.89
C LEU A 210 17.73 -10.29 8.76
N MET A 211 17.77 -11.60 8.93
CA MET A 211 18.10 -12.52 7.85
C MET A 211 16.87 -12.63 6.91
N LEU A 212 16.77 -11.72 5.96
CA LEU A 212 15.73 -11.77 4.94
C LEU A 212 16.08 -12.84 3.90
N SER A 213 15.07 -13.60 3.45
CA SER A 213 15.24 -14.60 2.39
C SER A 213 15.52 -13.97 1.03
N GLN A 214 15.14 -12.72 0.86
CA GLN A 214 15.38 -11.93 -0.35
C GLN A 214 16.32 -10.76 -0.06
N PRO A 215 17.14 -10.34 -1.04
CA PRO A 215 18.02 -9.19 -0.87
C PRO A 215 17.20 -7.91 -0.68
N VAL A 216 17.77 -6.98 0.09
CA VAL A 216 17.21 -5.63 0.23
C VAL A 216 17.07 -5.01 -1.16
N PRO A 217 15.90 -4.41 -1.50
CA PRO A 217 15.69 -3.86 -2.82
C PRO A 217 16.63 -2.70 -3.11
N VAL A 218 17.15 -2.65 -4.32
CA VAL A 218 17.83 -1.44 -4.83
C VAL A 218 16.75 -0.44 -5.22
N ILE A 219 16.62 0.64 -4.43
CA ILE A 219 15.65 1.68 -4.68
C ILE A 219 16.21 2.67 -5.68
N GLY A 220 15.70 2.60 -6.91
CA GLY A 220 16.08 3.48 -8.00
C GLY A 220 15.13 3.37 -9.17
N LYS A 221 15.11 4.39 -10.01
CA LYS A 221 14.31 4.42 -11.24
C LYS A 221 15.25 4.46 -12.44
N TRP A 222 14.97 3.62 -13.42
CA TRP A 222 15.68 3.64 -14.69
C TRP A 222 14.99 4.59 -15.66
N PHE A 223 15.80 5.42 -16.35
CA PHE A 223 15.32 6.32 -17.39
C PHE A 223 15.95 5.93 -18.72
N PRO A 224 15.22 5.94 -19.83
CA PRO A 224 15.78 5.80 -21.16
C PRO A 224 16.83 6.88 -21.45
N ASP A 225 17.84 6.55 -22.23
CA ASP A 225 18.87 7.50 -22.63
C ASP A 225 18.27 8.69 -23.39
N GLY A 226 18.80 9.88 -23.14
CA GLY A 226 18.36 11.11 -23.78
C GLY A 226 17.07 11.74 -23.20
N ILE A 227 16.49 11.16 -22.16
CA ILE A 227 15.35 11.76 -21.45
C ILE A 227 15.85 12.84 -20.48
N GLU A 228 15.38 14.07 -20.70
CA GLU A 228 15.61 15.18 -19.77
C GLU A 228 14.80 14.99 -18.48
N ARG A 229 15.41 15.29 -17.33
CA ARG A 229 14.79 15.12 -16.01
C ARG A 229 14.77 16.43 -15.23
N PRO A 230 13.67 16.69 -14.47
CA PRO A 230 12.44 15.89 -14.37
C PRO A 230 11.62 15.97 -15.66
N ILE A 231 10.86 14.92 -15.96
CA ILE A 231 9.93 14.93 -17.11
C ILE A 231 8.82 15.93 -16.81
N ARG A 232 8.62 16.86 -17.77
CA ARG A 232 7.58 17.88 -17.70
C ARG A 232 6.38 17.46 -18.56
N ILE A 233 5.19 17.57 -18.02
CA ILE A 233 3.94 17.33 -18.75
C ILE A 233 3.05 18.57 -18.65
N PRO A 234 2.15 18.83 -19.61
CA PRO A 234 1.23 19.98 -19.56
C PRO A 234 0.45 20.03 -18.25
N ALA A 235 0.30 21.20 -17.67
CA ALA A 235 -0.33 21.37 -16.36
C ALA A 235 -1.81 20.91 -16.33
N ASP A 236 -2.48 20.85 -17.47
CA ASP A 236 -3.87 20.43 -17.65
C ASP A 236 -4.04 18.93 -17.96
N SER A 237 -2.94 18.14 -18.06
CA SER A 237 -2.95 16.75 -18.51
C SER A 237 -3.92 15.85 -17.76
N PHE A 238 -4.31 16.18 -16.52
CA PHE A 238 -5.24 15.38 -15.68
C PHE A 238 -6.51 16.14 -15.28
N ASN A 239 -6.70 17.37 -15.78
CA ASN A 239 -7.86 18.19 -15.43
C ASN A 239 -9.13 17.82 -16.22
N GLN A 240 -9.02 16.97 -17.23
CA GLN A 240 -10.19 16.44 -17.92
C GLN A 240 -10.81 15.34 -17.06
N SER A 241 -11.86 15.71 -16.32
CA SER A 241 -12.89 14.76 -15.92
C SER A 241 -13.43 14.14 -17.21
N THR A 242 -12.88 13.00 -17.61
CA THR A 242 -13.55 12.15 -18.59
C THR A 242 -14.82 11.69 -17.88
N THR A 243 -15.90 12.43 -18.08
CA THR A 243 -17.23 11.86 -18.06
C THR A 243 -17.23 10.81 -19.16
N VAL A 244 -16.76 9.61 -18.85
CA VAL A 244 -17.13 8.43 -19.61
C VAL A 244 -18.64 8.35 -19.40
N SER A 245 -19.38 8.85 -20.39
CA SER A 245 -20.80 8.55 -20.51
C SER A 245 -20.88 7.04 -20.54
N ASP A 246 -21.42 6.50 -19.46
CA ASP A 246 -21.78 5.10 -19.31
C ASP A 246 -22.90 4.79 -20.32
N SER A 247 -22.52 4.59 -21.59
CA SER A 247 -23.38 3.96 -22.58
C SER A 247 -23.23 2.46 -22.36
N GLY A 248 -24.14 1.95 -21.53
CA GLY A 248 -24.23 0.55 -21.17
C GLY A 248 -24.14 -0.37 -22.39
N THR A 249 -23.20 -1.27 -22.32
CA THR A 249 -23.29 -2.63 -22.85
C THR A 249 -22.40 -3.52 -21.99
N SER A 250 -23.04 -4.15 -21.03
CA SER A 250 -22.50 -5.29 -20.31
C SER A 250 -22.20 -6.41 -21.29
N ASN A 251 -20.92 -6.59 -21.64
CA ASN A 251 -20.42 -7.82 -22.23
C ASN A 251 -19.31 -8.35 -21.32
N SER A 252 -19.74 -9.12 -20.33
CA SER A 252 -18.88 -9.96 -19.51
C SER A 252 -18.39 -11.13 -20.38
N ALA A 253 -17.14 -11.09 -20.79
CA ALA A 253 -16.44 -12.25 -21.31
C ALA A 253 -15.81 -13.02 -20.14
N PRO A 254 -16.01 -14.37 -20.06
CA PRO A 254 -15.38 -15.17 -19.02
C PRO A 254 -13.89 -15.34 -19.32
N TRP A 255 -13.05 -15.11 -18.34
CA TRP A 255 -11.62 -15.43 -18.37
C TRP A 255 -11.48 -16.97 -18.22
N GLN A 256 -10.85 -17.61 -19.20
CA GLN A 256 -10.36 -18.97 -19.11
C GLN A 256 -9.00 -19.02 -18.43
#